data_d16e5d1d60e10ad2795e3df3339c4f04
#
_entry.id   d16e5d1d60e10ad2795e3df3339c4f04
#
_cell.length_a   1.000
_cell.length_b   1.000
_cell.length_c   1.000
_cell.angle_alpha   90.00
_cell.angle_beta   90.00
_cell.angle_gamma   90.00
#
_symmetry.space_group_name_H-M   'P 1'
#
loop_
_entity.id
_entity.type
_entity.pdbx_description
1 polymer ?
#
loop_
_entity_poly.entity_id
_entity_poly.type
_entity_poly.pdbx_seq_one_letter_code
_entity_poly.pdbx_strand_id
1 'polypeptide(L)'
;VRAAFIDRTGPPEVIRCGDLPDPVPGPGQVLVRVRACAVNPIDTYVRSGAVAMPLPLPFVVGCDLAGEVVAVGDGGAAFEPGMRVWGSNQGLLGRQGTFSELAAVAEEWLVPTPDGVADRVAAAAALVGITAHLGLVTHAEVRPGETVFVNGGSGGVGAMVVQIAKILGARVIAAAGVPAKQELVRGLGADVVVDHRDPAIAARVRAAAPGGVDVWWETQREPDLDRAVDLLAPGGRLVLMAGRDARPAFPVGPFYVKGCRVVGFAMFKASSQAQYAAGLDLARWLAAGRLRAPIDRVLPLEATAAAHAAQEDATIRRQGGLTGKIIIEP
;
A
#
# COMPACT_ATOMS: atom_id res chain seq x y z
N VAL A 1 5.94 -21.52 16.92
CA VAL A 1 6.18 -20.14 16.48
C VAL A 1 5.18 -19.19 17.13
N ARG A 2 5.64 -18.06 17.65
CA ARG A 2 4.75 -17.00 18.12
C ARG A 2 4.12 -16.27 16.92
N ALA A 3 2.82 -16.01 17.02
CA ALA A 3 2.05 -15.36 15.94
C ALA A 3 0.89 -14.51 16.51
N ALA A 4 0.48 -13.51 15.76
CA ALA A 4 -0.76 -12.78 15.96
C ALA A 4 -1.84 -13.34 15.02
N PHE A 5 -2.88 -13.94 15.56
CA PHE A 5 -3.86 -14.70 14.80
C PHE A 5 -5.28 -14.53 15.33
N ILE A 6 -6.24 -14.97 14.54
CA ILE A 6 -7.66 -14.99 14.87
C ILE A 6 -8.23 -16.40 14.65
N ASP A 7 -9.23 -16.77 15.46
CA ASP A 7 -10.04 -18.00 15.26
C ASP A 7 -11.41 -17.69 14.61
N ARG A 8 -11.74 -16.42 14.55
CA ARG A 8 -12.96 -15.90 13.92
C ARG A 8 -12.77 -14.44 13.53
N THR A 9 -13.50 -13.97 12.54
CA THR A 9 -13.56 -12.54 12.22
C THR A 9 -14.25 -11.75 13.33
N GLY A 10 -13.92 -10.46 13.45
CA GLY A 10 -14.48 -9.59 14.47
C GLY A 10 -13.72 -8.28 14.65
N PRO A 11 -13.91 -7.54 15.76
CA PRO A 11 -13.18 -6.30 16.06
C PRO A 11 -11.70 -6.59 16.42
N PRO A 12 -10.83 -5.55 16.59
CA PRO A 12 -9.39 -5.76 16.84
C PRO A 12 -9.06 -6.72 17.99
N GLU A 13 -9.90 -6.77 19.00
CA GLU A 13 -9.73 -7.59 20.21
C GLU A 13 -9.82 -9.10 19.94
N VAL A 14 -10.28 -9.55 18.76
CA VAL A 14 -10.24 -10.96 18.38
C VAL A 14 -8.83 -11.45 18.05
N ILE A 15 -7.88 -10.53 17.81
CA ILE A 15 -6.49 -10.87 17.57
C ILE A 15 -5.87 -11.33 18.89
N ARG A 16 -5.35 -12.55 18.88
CA ARG A 16 -4.58 -13.15 19.97
C ARG A 16 -3.12 -13.28 19.55
N CYS A 17 -2.21 -13.05 20.48
CA CYS A 17 -0.81 -13.40 20.31
C CYS A 17 -0.50 -14.65 21.13
N GLY A 18 0.06 -15.66 20.49
CA GLY A 18 0.33 -16.94 21.13
C GLY A 18 1.11 -17.90 20.23
N ASP A 19 1.30 -19.12 20.72
CA ASP A 19 2.07 -20.15 20.02
C ASP A 19 1.18 -20.94 19.05
N LEU A 20 1.66 -21.11 17.84
CA LEU A 20 1.13 -21.98 16.80
C LEU A 20 2.20 -23.01 16.40
N PRO A 21 1.85 -24.13 15.76
CA PRO A 21 2.83 -25.02 15.13
C PRO A 21 3.73 -24.25 14.16
N ASP A 22 5.00 -24.61 14.10
CA ASP A 22 5.92 -24.01 13.13
C ASP A 22 5.46 -24.30 11.71
N PRO A 23 5.41 -23.29 10.83
CA PRO A 23 5.05 -23.51 9.45
C PRO A 23 6.15 -24.30 8.72
N VAL A 24 5.73 -25.27 7.91
CA VAL A 24 6.62 -26.08 7.09
C VAL A 24 6.47 -25.62 5.64
N PRO A 25 7.56 -25.19 4.97
CA PRO A 25 7.49 -24.77 3.57
C PRO A 25 7.21 -25.97 2.67
N GLY A 26 6.16 -25.87 1.85
CA GLY A 26 5.84 -26.84 0.80
C GLY A 26 6.63 -26.59 -0.49
N PRO A 27 6.37 -27.38 -1.55
CA PRO A 27 7.01 -27.17 -2.85
C PRO A 27 6.82 -25.74 -3.38
N GLY A 28 7.92 -25.12 -3.82
CA GLY A 28 7.94 -23.74 -4.31
C GLY A 28 7.73 -22.68 -3.22
N GLN A 29 7.86 -23.05 -1.94
CA GLN A 29 7.82 -22.13 -0.80
C GLN A 29 9.16 -22.05 -0.11
N VAL A 30 9.38 -20.94 0.55
CA VAL A 30 10.49 -20.75 1.50
C VAL A 30 9.95 -20.44 2.89
N LEU A 31 10.68 -20.85 3.90
CA LEU A 31 10.43 -20.45 5.29
C LEU A 31 11.21 -19.17 5.56
N VAL A 32 10.52 -18.12 5.89
CA VAL A 32 11.11 -16.80 6.21
C VAL A 32 11.05 -16.58 7.71
N ARG A 33 12.21 -16.31 8.33
CA ARG A 33 12.26 -15.68 9.65
C ARG A 33 11.91 -14.23 9.48
N VAL A 34 10.71 -13.87 9.92
CA VAL A 34 10.18 -12.51 9.76
C VAL A 34 10.90 -11.57 10.73
N ARG A 35 11.34 -10.43 10.20
CA ARG A 35 12.00 -9.36 10.96
C ARG A 35 11.12 -8.12 11.09
N ALA A 36 10.27 -7.90 10.11
CA ALA A 36 9.33 -6.79 10.11
C ALA A 36 8.11 -7.11 9.26
N CYS A 37 6.95 -6.66 9.70
CA CYS A 37 5.68 -6.65 8.98
C CYS A 37 5.11 -5.24 8.96
N ALA A 38 4.25 -4.91 7.99
CA ALA A 38 3.60 -3.61 7.95
C ALA A 38 2.08 -3.74 7.95
N VAL A 39 1.42 -2.98 8.82
CA VAL A 39 -0.05 -2.96 8.91
C VAL A 39 -0.65 -2.20 7.73
N ASN A 40 -1.68 -2.76 7.13
CA ASN A 40 -2.43 -2.17 6.02
C ASN A 40 -3.94 -2.12 6.31
N PRO A 41 -4.69 -1.20 5.69
CA PRO A 41 -6.15 -1.19 5.81
C PRO A 41 -6.80 -2.52 5.44
N ILE A 42 -6.27 -3.23 4.43
CA ILE A 42 -6.82 -4.53 4.00
C ILE A 42 -6.73 -5.59 5.10
N ASP A 43 -5.69 -5.58 5.93
CA ASP A 43 -5.53 -6.51 7.05
C ASP A 43 -6.71 -6.35 8.03
N THR A 44 -7.11 -5.10 8.28
CA THR A 44 -8.26 -4.81 9.16
C THR A 44 -9.58 -5.24 8.53
N TYR A 45 -9.72 -5.11 7.21
CA TYR A 45 -10.94 -5.52 6.50
C TYR A 45 -11.10 -7.04 6.43
N VAL A 46 -10.01 -7.77 6.25
CA VAL A 46 -9.99 -9.25 6.28
C VAL A 46 -10.29 -9.73 7.69
N ARG A 47 -9.56 -9.23 8.69
CA ARG A 47 -9.74 -9.58 10.11
C ARG A 47 -11.19 -9.31 10.56
N SER A 48 -11.79 -8.18 10.18
CA SER A 48 -13.15 -7.84 10.57
C SER A 48 -14.25 -8.60 9.83
N GLY A 49 -13.92 -9.28 8.72
CA GLY A 49 -14.89 -9.91 7.82
C GLY A 49 -15.56 -8.93 6.85
N ALA A 50 -15.17 -7.65 6.85
CA ALA A 50 -15.67 -6.66 5.89
C ALA A 50 -15.28 -7.01 4.44
N VAL A 51 -14.18 -7.70 4.25
CA VAL A 51 -13.82 -8.36 2.99
C VAL A 51 -13.91 -9.86 3.21
N ALA A 52 -14.98 -10.47 2.69
CA ALA A 52 -15.18 -11.91 2.78
C ALA A 52 -14.20 -12.65 1.87
N MET A 53 -13.43 -13.56 2.46
CA MET A 53 -12.55 -14.47 1.74
C MET A 53 -12.29 -15.72 2.58
N PRO A 54 -11.86 -16.85 1.98
CA PRO A 54 -11.46 -18.03 2.73
C PRO A 54 -10.32 -17.71 3.72
N LEU A 55 -10.48 -18.08 4.98
CA LEU A 55 -9.46 -17.93 6.01
C LEU A 55 -9.08 -19.31 6.54
N PRO A 56 -7.80 -19.71 6.45
CA PRO A 56 -7.30 -20.97 7.06
C PRO A 56 -7.15 -20.79 8.57
N LEU A 57 -8.20 -21.04 9.34
CA LEU A 57 -8.21 -20.87 10.80
C LEU A 57 -7.38 -21.92 11.54
N PRO A 58 -6.63 -21.59 12.59
CA PRO A 58 -6.34 -20.24 13.06
C PRO A 58 -5.62 -19.43 11.99
N PHE A 59 -6.08 -18.19 11.76
CA PHE A 59 -5.58 -17.35 10.69
C PHE A 59 -4.61 -16.30 11.22
N VAL A 60 -3.34 -16.40 10.83
CA VAL A 60 -2.32 -15.39 11.08
C VAL A 60 -2.63 -14.16 10.23
N VAL A 61 -2.70 -12.98 10.85
CA VAL A 61 -3.03 -11.73 10.15
C VAL A 61 -1.81 -11.14 9.44
N GLY A 62 -2.04 -10.18 8.54
CA GLY A 62 -0.98 -9.37 7.90
C GLY A 62 -0.62 -9.80 6.49
N CYS A 63 -0.36 -8.80 5.64
CA CYS A 63 -0.07 -8.99 4.21
C CYS A 63 1.41 -8.86 3.86
N ASP A 64 2.14 -8.00 4.56
CA ASP A 64 3.51 -7.61 4.25
C ASP A 64 4.51 -8.28 5.16
N LEU A 65 5.69 -8.60 4.63
CA LEU A 65 6.82 -9.08 5.42
C LEU A 65 8.16 -8.62 4.83
N ALA A 66 9.15 -8.59 5.67
CA ALA A 66 10.57 -8.61 5.32
C ALA A 66 11.31 -9.45 6.35
N GLY A 67 12.34 -10.17 5.91
CA GLY A 67 13.12 -11.06 6.78
C GLY A 67 14.17 -11.86 6.04
N GLU A 68 14.54 -12.99 6.60
CA GLU A 68 15.60 -13.87 6.14
C GLU A 68 15.06 -15.27 5.86
N VAL A 69 15.39 -15.84 4.72
CA VAL A 69 15.09 -17.23 4.38
C VAL A 69 15.89 -18.15 5.30
N VAL A 70 15.20 -19.08 5.97
CA VAL A 70 15.82 -20.06 6.90
C VAL A 70 15.72 -21.50 6.41
N ALA A 71 14.76 -21.79 5.53
CA ALA A 71 14.62 -23.10 4.88
C ALA A 71 13.91 -22.95 3.53
N VAL A 72 14.06 -23.96 2.70
CA VAL A 72 13.45 -24.05 1.36
C VAL A 72 12.66 -25.34 1.28
N GLY A 73 11.46 -25.29 0.72
CA GLY A 73 10.65 -26.47 0.46
C GLY A 73 11.19 -27.32 -0.69
N ASP A 74 10.59 -28.50 -0.87
CA ASP A 74 10.98 -29.41 -1.92
C ASP A 74 10.81 -28.81 -3.33
N GLY A 75 11.70 -29.19 -4.27
CA GLY A 75 11.66 -28.73 -5.66
C GLY A 75 12.56 -27.52 -5.96
N GLY A 76 13.25 -27.01 -4.94
CA GLY A 76 14.13 -25.82 -5.08
C GLY A 76 13.36 -24.52 -5.12
N ALA A 77 14.06 -23.42 -4.89
CA ALA A 77 13.56 -22.08 -4.96
C ALA A 77 14.63 -21.17 -5.54
N ALA A 78 14.20 -19.99 -6.01
CA ALA A 78 15.12 -18.93 -6.42
C ALA A 78 15.87 -18.30 -5.22
N PHE A 79 15.51 -18.68 -4.01
CA PHE A 79 16.10 -18.17 -2.77
C PHE A 79 16.79 -19.29 -1.97
N GLU A 80 17.88 -18.92 -1.29
CA GLU A 80 18.67 -19.80 -0.43
C GLU A 80 18.61 -19.34 1.02
N PRO A 81 18.82 -20.22 2.00
CA PRO A 81 18.96 -19.82 3.40
C PRO A 81 20.03 -18.74 3.60
N GLY A 82 19.71 -17.72 4.39
CA GLY A 82 20.53 -16.54 4.61
C GLY A 82 20.20 -15.36 3.68
N MET A 83 19.47 -15.58 2.58
CA MET A 83 19.05 -14.48 1.73
C MET A 83 17.98 -13.63 2.42
N ARG A 84 18.13 -12.30 2.35
CA ARG A 84 17.11 -11.36 2.81
C ARG A 84 16.06 -11.13 1.74
N VAL A 85 14.81 -11.22 2.13
CA VAL A 85 13.64 -11.10 1.23
C VAL A 85 12.58 -10.20 1.84
N TRP A 86 11.76 -9.65 0.97
CA TRP A 86 10.54 -8.93 1.34
C TRP A 86 9.44 -9.21 0.34
N GLY A 87 8.20 -8.99 0.73
CA GLY A 87 7.08 -9.22 -0.15
C GLY A 87 5.75 -8.81 0.45
N SER A 88 4.70 -9.07 -0.29
CA SER A 88 3.32 -8.78 0.10
C SER A 88 2.38 -9.89 -0.35
N ASN A 89 1.07 -9.59 -0.31
CA ASN A 89 0.00 -10.45 -0.81
C ASN A 89 -0.22 -11.73 0.01
N GLN A 90 0.33 -11.80 1.23
CA GLN A 90 0.01 -12.84 2.20
C GLN A 90 -1.26 -12.47 2.98
N GLY A 91 -1.84 -13.41 3.74
CA GLY A 91 -3.09 -13.16 4.48
C GLY A 91 -4.31 -12.90 3.60
N LEU A 92 -4.24 -13.24 2.33
CA LEU A 92 -5.27 -12.98 1.32
C LEU A 92 -5.52 -14.23 0.47
N LEU A 93 -6.74 -14.38 -0.03
CA LEU A 93 -7.11 -15.43 -0.99
C LEU A 93 -6.77 -16.85 -0.50
N GLY A 94 -6.98 -17.13 0.79
CA GLY A 94 -6.74 -18.44 1.39
C GLY A 94 -5.31 -18.70 1.87
N ARG A 95 -4.39 -17.73 1.75
CA ARG A 95 -3.03 -17.82 2.30
C ARG A 95 -3.01 -17.36 3.75
N GLN A 96 -2.11 -17.95 4.55
CA GLN A 96 -1.79 -17.43 5.89
C GLN A 96 -1.11 -16.06 5.78
N GLY A 97 -1.22 -15.26 6.84
CA GLY A 97 -0.55 -13.98 6.94
C GLY A 97 0.87 -14.10 7.51
N THR A 98 1.42 -12.97 7.88
CA THR A 98 2.85 -12.80 8.12
C THR A 98 3.21 -12.27 9.51
N PHE A 99 2.22 -11.90 10.34
CA PHE A 99 2.51 -11.37 11.68
C PHE A 99 2.84 -12.51 12.64
N SER A 100 4.02 -13.06 12.46
CA SER A 100 4.59 -14.21 13.19
C SER A 100 6.11 -14.21 13.07
N GLU A 101 6.79 -14.92 13.93
CA GLU A 101 8.27 -15.09 13.88
C GLU A 101 8.72 -15.85 12.61
N LEU A 102 7.89 -16.78 12.12
CA LEU A 102 8.16 -17.56 10.91
C LEU A 102 6.94 -17.57 9.99
N ALA A 103 7.16 -17.47 8.68
CA ALA A 103 6.13 -17.57 7.66
C ALA A 103 6.60 -18.46 6.49
N ALA A 104 5.77 -19.43 6.09
CA ALA A 104 5.98 -20.18 4.85
C ALA A 104 5.33 -19.42 3.69
N VAL A 105 6.12 -18.96 2.73
CA VAL A 105 5.69 -18.07 1.64
C VAL A 105 6.09 -18.64 0.30
N ALA A 106 5.18 -18.65 -0.66
CA ALA A 106 5.52 -19.02 -2.04
C ALA A 106 6.50 -18.00 -2.61
N GLU A 107 7.58 -18.49 -3.21
CA GLU A 107 8.70 -17.67 -3.70
C GLU A 107 8.28 -16.59 -4.70
N GLU A 108 7.24 -16.86 -5.47
CA GLU A 108 6.69 -15.93 -6.47
C GLU A 108 6.21 -14.58 -5.89
N TRP A 109 5.97 -14.51 -4.57
CA TRP A 109 5.55 -13.30 -3.86
C TRP A 109 6.70 -12.58 -3.17
N LEU A 110 7.92 -13.06 -3.31
CA LEU A 110 9.10 -12.52 -2.64
C LEU A 110 10.05 -11.84 -3.61
N VAL A 111 10.69 -10.80 -3.12
CA VAL A 111 11.71 -10.00 -3.81
C VAL A 111 12.96 -9.97 -2.96
N PRO A 112 14.17 -10.09 -3.51
CA PRO A 112 15.40 -9.90 -2.74
C PRO A 112 15.45 -8.52 -2.09
N THR A 113 15.82 -8.45 -0.81
CA THR A 113 16.07 -7.18 -0.13
C THR A 113 17.47 -6.67 -0.51
N PRO A 114 17.60 -5.49 -1.11
CA PRO A 114 18.91 -4.98 -1.48
C PRO A 114 19.76 -4.63 -0.26
N ASP A 115 21.08 -4.66 -0.44
CA ASP A 115 22.02 -4.21 0.58
C ASP A 115 21.72 -2.76 0.98
N GLY A 116 21.91 -2.46 2.27
CA GLY A 116 21.66 -1.14 2.82
C GLY A 116 20.18 -0.78 3.07
N VAL A 117 19.22 -1.59 2.60
CA VAL A 117 17.78 -1.41 2.91
C VAL A 117 17.43 -2.20 4.17
N ALA A 118 16.94 -1.52 5.20
CA ALA A 118 16.49 -2.15 6.43
C ALA A 118 15.16 -2.90 6.21
N ASP A 119 14.95 -4.02 6.93
CA ASP A 119 13.74 -4.84 6.82
C ASP A 119 12.46 -4.05 7.13
N ARG A 120 12.50 -3.14 8.10
CA ARG A 120 11.38 -2.21 8.41
C ARG A 120 10.98 -1.37 7.20
N VAL A 121 11.97 -0.89 6.44
CA VAL A 121 11.75 -0.05 5.25
C VAL A 121 11.19 -0.88 4.11
N ALA A 122 11.73 -2.09 3.90
CA ALA A 122 11.25 -3.01 2.88
C ALA A 122 9.79 -3.43 3.14
N ALA A 123 9.47 -3.85 4.37
CA ALA A 123 8.10 -4.18 4.78
C ALA A 123 7.15 -2.98 4.65
N ALA A 124 7.59 -1.78 5.07
CA ALA A 124 6.79 -0.56 4.97
C ALA A 124 6.47 -0.18 3.52
N ALA A 125 7.35 -0.50 2.57
CA ALA A 125 7.18 -0.21 1.15
C ALA A 125 6.34 -1.25 0.41
N ALA A 126 6.15 -2.45 0.94
CA ALA A 126 5.68 -3.61 0.19
C ALA A 126 4.31 -3.39 -0.48
N LEU A 127 3.20 -3.58 0.20
CA LEU A 127 1.86 -3.44 -0.40
C LEU A 127 1.65 -2.06 -1.03
N VAL A 128 1.99 -1.01 -0.30
CA VAL A 128 1.70 0.37 -0.73
C VAL A 128 2.55 0.80 -1.92
N GLY A 129 3.80 0.35 -1.99
CA GLY A 129 4.70 0.62 -3.12
C GLY A 129 4.28 -0.16 -4.36
N ILE A 130 4.03 -1.48 -4.23
CA ILE A 130 3.54 -2.32 -5.34
C ILE A 130 2.24 -1.74 -5.90
N THR A 131 1.31 -1.33 -5.02
CA THR A 131 0.06 -0.70 -5.43
C THR A 131 0.31 0.59 -6.23
N ALA A 132 1.14 1.48 -5.72
CA ALA A 132 1.45 2.74 -6.39
C ALA A 132 2.16 2.52 -7.73
N HIS A 133 3.11 1.57 -7.78
CA HIS A 133 3.82 1.21 -9.01
C HIS A 133 2.87 0.68 -10.08
N LEU A 134 2.08 -0.34 -9.77
CA LEU A 134 1.12 -0.92 -10.71
C LEU A 134 0.14 0.13 -11.24
N GLY A 135 -0.37 0.97 -10.34
CA GLY A 135 -1.31 2.01 -10.74
C GLY A 135 -0.72 3.08 -11.63
N LEU A 136 0.51 3.53 -11.38
CA LEU A 136 1.16 4.58 -12.18
C LEU A 136 1.77 4.04 -13.47
N VAL A 137 2.46 2.88 -13.40
CA VAL A 137 3.21 2.32 -14.52
C VAL A 137 2.31 1.50 -15.43
N THR A 138 1.54 0.55 -14.86
CA THR A 138 0.78 -0.42 -15.66
C THR A 138 -0.59 0.11 -16.05
N HIS A 139 -1.30 0.77 -15.13
CA HIS A 139 -2.69 1.11 -15.35
C HIS A 139 -2.90 2.55 -15.85
N ALA A 140 -2.25 3.53 -15.25
CA ALA A 140 -2.33 4.92 -15.68
C ALA A 140 -1.30 5.28 -16.76
N GLU A 141 -0.25 4.47 -16.94
CA GLU A 141 0.80 4.69 -17.94
C GLU A 141 1.35 6.13 -17.89
N VAL A 142 1.76 6.55 -16.68
CA VAL A 142 2.25 7.91 -16.45
C VAL A 142 3.52 8.17 -17.25
N ARG A 143 3.57 9.31 -17.94
CA ARG A 143 4.68 9.73 -18.79
C ARG A 143 5.41 10.93 -18.21
N PRO A 144 6.70 11.09 -18.51
CA PRO A 144 7.45 12.29 -18.15
C PRO A 144 6.76 13.57 -18.64
N GLY A 145 6.70 14.59 -17.79
CA GLY A 145 6.06 15.87 -18.08
C GLY A 145 4.56 15.94 -17.77
N GLU A 146 3.88 14.81 -17.54
CA GLU A 146 2.48 14.81 -17.10
C GLU A 146 2.34 15.35 -15.68
N THR A 147 1.14 15.84 -15.37
CA THR A 147 0.78 16.29 -14.03
C THR A 147 -0.10 15.26 -13.33
N VAL A 148 0.36 14.77 -12.17
CA VAL A 148 -0.36 13.83 -11.31
C VAL A 148 -0.90 14.58 -10.10
N PHE A 149 -2.21 14.53 -9.89
CA PHE A 149 -2.84 14.97 -8.64
C PHE A 149 -3.06 13.76 -7.72
N VAL A 150 -2.60 13.87 -6.47
CA VAL A 150 -2.73 12.80 -5.47
C VAL A 150 -3.66 13.26 -4.34
N ASN A 151 -4.89 12.74 -4.33
CA ASN A 151 -5.84 13.03 -3.26
C ASN A 151 -5.55 12.12 -2.06
N GLY A 152 -4.87 12.67 -1.05
CA GLY A 152 -4.40 11.93 0.13
C GLY A 152 -2.91 11.54 0.05
N GLY A 153 -2.06 12.47 -0.37
CA GLY A 153 -0.61 12.27 -0.56
C GLY A 153 0.17 11.83 0.68
N SER A 154 -0.36 12.02 1.89
CA SER A 154 0.30 11.60 3.15
C SER A 154 -0.10 10.21 3.63
N GLY A 155 -1.05 9.54 2.99
CA GLY A 155 -1.41 8.16 3.29
C GLY A 155 -0.36 7.17 2.77
N GLY A 156 -0.40 5.91 3.22
CA GLY A 156 0.59 4.91 2.83
C GLY A 156 0.79 4.80 1.32
N VAL A 157 -0.28 4.56 0.56
CA VAL A 157 -0.23 4.51 -0.92
C VAL A 157 0.07 5.88 -1.51
N GLY A 158 -0.61 6.95 -1.03
CA GLY A 158 -0.39 8.31 -1.56
C GLY A 158 1.05 8.78 -1.47
N ALA A 159 1.75 8.47 -0.37
CA ALA A 159 3.16 8.78 -0.17
C ALA A 159 4.07 8.07 -1.19
N MET A 160 3.73 6.84 -1.58
CA MET A 160 4.43 6.11 -2.65
C MET A 160 4.10 6.70 -4.02
N VAL A 161 2.83 7.03 -4.28
CA VAL A 161 2.40 7.65 -5.54
C VAL A 161 3.12 8.96 -5.80
N VAL A 162 3.22 9.84 -4.79
CA VAL A 162 3.96 11.11 -4.91
C VAL A 162 5.39 10.86 -5.38
N GLN A 163 6.11 9.96 -4.71
CA GLN A 163 7.51 9.70 -5.01
C GLN A 163 7.71 8.98 -6.35
N ILE A 164 6.91 7.95 -6.63
CA ILE A 164 7.04 7.18 -7.87
C ILE A 164 6.68 8.06 -9.07
N ALA A 165 5.64 8.90 -8.98
CA ALA A 165 5.33 9.86 -10.04
C ALA A 165 6.49 10.83 -10.31
N LYS A 166 7.18 11.30 -9.25
CA LYS A 166 8.41 12.10 -9.39
C LYS A 166 9.55 11.32 -10.06
N ILE A 167 9.72 10.05 -9.70
CA ILE A 167 10.72 9.16 -10.32
C ILE A 167 10.45 8.97 -11.82
N LEU A 168 9.17 8.89 -12.20
CA LEU A 168 8.72 8.79 -13.59
C LEU A 168 8.81 10.13 -14.36
N GLY A 169 9.24 11.22 -13.73
CA GLY A 169 9.39 12.54 -14.36
C GLY A 169 8.09 13.36 -14.43
N ALA A 170 7.08 12.99 -13.66
CA ALA A 170 5.84 13.77 -13.60
C ALA A 170 5.96 14.97 -12.65
N ARG A 171 5.13 15.97 -12.90
CA ARG A 171 4.83 17.02 -11.93
C ARG A 171 3.76 16.53 -10.97
N VAL A 172 3.93 16.77 -9.67
CA VAL A 172 3.03 16.25 -8.64
C VAL A 172 2.38 17.36 -7.85
N ILE A 173 1.04 17.37 -7.85
CA ILE A 173 0.21 18.16 -6.95
C ILE A 173 -0.40 17.19 -5.95
N ALA A 174 -0.21 17.41 -4.65
CA ALA A 174 -0.71 16.48 -3.65
C ALA A 174 -1.56 17.18 -2.58
N ALA A 175 -2.64 16.52 -2.17
CA ALA A 175 -3.51 17.01 -1.12
C ALA A 175 -3.14 16.36 0.22
N ALA A 176 -3.02 17.19 1.27
CA ALA A 176 -2.79 16.75 2.65
C ALA A 176 -3.46 17.73 3.62
N GLY A 177 -3.96 17.21 4.76
CA GLY A 177 -4.81 18.01 5.65
C GLY A 177 -4.05 18.91 6.63
N VAL A 178 -3.32 18.34 7.59
CA VAL A 178 -2.66 19.09 8.66
C VAL A 178 -1.24 19.50 8.28
N PRO A 179 -0.69 20.58 8.87
CA PRO A 179 0.65 21.10 8.51
C PRO A 179 1.75 20.04 8.49
N ALA A 180 1.81 19.16 9.50
CA ALA A 180 2.81 18.10 9.55
C ALA A 180 2.70 17.12 8.36
N LYS A 181 1.48 16.80 7.93
CA LYS A 181 1.25 15.96 6.75
C LYS A 181 1.59 16.69 5.44
N GLN A 182 1.36 18.00 5.38
CA GLN A 182 1.75 18.82 4.23
C GLN A 182 3.28 18.90 4.11
N GLU A 183 3.99 19.05 5.23
CA GLU A 183 5.45 19.05 5.25
C GLU A 183 6.02 17.69 4.83
N LEU A 184 5.48 16.59 5.35
CA LEU A 184 5.83 15.25 4.91
C LEU A 184 5.73 15.14 3.37
N VAL A 185 4.60 15.53 2.80
CA VAL A 185 4.35 15.40 1.35
C VAL A 185 5.28 16.28 0.52
N ARG A 186 5.63 17.50 0.99
CA ARG A 186 6.70 18.32 0.37
C ARG A 186 8.04 17.61 0.40
N GLY A 187 8.40 17.06 1.56
CA GLY A 187 9.64 16.30 1.73
C GLY A 187 9.72 15.02 0.89
N LEU A 188 8.57 14.49 0.45
CA LEU A 188 8.49 13.37 -0.49
C LEU A 188 8.57 13.80 -1.97
N GLY A 189 8.65 15.10 -2.25
CA GLY A 189 8.89 15.64 -3.57
C GLY A 189 7.66 16.18 -4.32
N ALA A 190 6.52 16.40 -3.65
CA ALA A 190 5.39 17.07 -4.28
C ALA A 190 5.77 18.51 -4.66
N ASP A 191 5.51 18.89 -5.91
CA ASP A 191 5.81 20.23 -6.42
C ASP A 191 4.83 21.27 -5.88
N VAL A 192 3.58 20.87 -5.63
CA VAL A 192 2.55 21.71 -5.02
C VAL A 192 1.80 20.88 -3.97
N VAL A 193 1.58 21.48 -2.81
CA VAL A 193 0.78 20.86 -1.75
C VAL A 193 -0.43 21.74 -1.46
N VAL A 194 -1.63 21.13 -1.48
CA VAL A 194 -2.90 21.79 -1.19
C VAL A 194 -3.57 21.18 0.04
N ASP A 195 -4.33 21.97 0.79
CA ASP A 195 -5.16 21.42 1.88
C ASP A 195 -6.45 20.86 1.28
N HIS A 196 -6.70 19.56 1.49
CA HIS A 196 -7.93 18.91 1.00
C HIS A 196 -9.21 19.46 1.66
N ARG A 197 -9.09 20.18 2.77
CA ARG A 197 -10.20 20.82 3.50
C ARG A 197 -10.47 22.25 3.01
N ASP A 198 -9.57 22.82 2.19
CA ASP A 198 -9.75 24.17 1.66
C ASP A 198 -10.91 24.16 0.66
N PRO A 199 -11.97 24.94 0.89
CA PRO A 199 -13.08 25.06 -0.05
C PRO A 199 -12.63 25.57 -1.43
N ALA A 200 -11.50 26.26 -1.50
CA ALA A 200 -10.90 26.75 -2.75
C ALA A 200 -9.94 25.73 -3.41
N ILE A 201 -9.90 24.46 -2.98
CA ILE A 201 -8.97 23.46 -3.51
C ILE A 201 -9.02 23.34 -5.03
N ALA A 202 -10.21 23.39 -5.64
CA ALA A 202 -10.36 23.34 -7.10
C ALA A 202 -9.66 24.51 -7.79
N ALA A 203 -9.82 25.73 -7.28
CA ALA A 203 -9.14 26.90 -7.81
C ALA A 203 -7.61 26.80 -7.67
N ARG A 204 -7.12 26.27 -6.53
CA ARG A 204 -5.67 26.05 -6.32
C ARG A 204 -5.09 25.02 -7.29
N VAL A 205 -5.81 23.92 -7.53
CA VAL A 205 -5.38 22.90 -8.48
C VAL A 205 -5.38 23.46 -9.90
N ARG A 206 -6.42 24.22 -10.31
CA ARG A 206 -6.44 24.90 -11.63
C ARG A 206 -5.30 25.90 -11.78
N ALA A 207 -4.99 26.68 -10.75
CA ALA A 207 -3.86 27.60 -10.79
C ALA A 207 -2.52 26.86 -10.95
N ALA A 208 -2.38 25.69 -10.34
CA ALA A 208 -1.20 24.86 -10.44
C ALA A 208 -1.12 24.06 -11.76
N ALA A 209 -2.26 23.71 -12.36
CA ALA A 209 -2.39 22.96 -13.60
C ALA A 209 -3.49 23.59 -14.49
N PRO A 210 -3.21 24.70 -15.20
CA PRO A 210 -4.22 25.42 -16.00
C PRO A 210 -4.85 24.57 -17.10
N GLY A 211 -4.13 23.59 -17.66
CA GLY A 211 -4.62 22.62 -18.65
C GLY A 211 -5.37 21.43 -18.06
N GLY A 212 -5.50 21.37 -16.74
CA GLY A 212 -5.99 20.20 -16.01
C GLY A 212 -4.86 19.25 -15.61
N VAL A 213 -5.19 18.22 -14.82
CA VAL A 213 -4.26 17.17 -14.40
C VAL A 213 -4.41 15.96 -15.31
N ASP A 214 -3.30 15.35 -15.72
CA ASP A 214 -3.30 14.18 -16.59
C ASP A 214 -3.74 12.92 -15.85
N VAL A 215 -3.39 12.81 -14.58
CA VAL A 215 -3.80 11.71 -13.71
C VAL A 215 -4.32 12.25 -12.39
N TRP A 216 -5.53 11.85 -12.03
CA TRP A 216 -6.11 12.03 -10.70
C TRP A 216 -6.04 10.71 -9.95
N TRP A 217 -5.26 10.66 -8.88
CA TRP A 217 -5.16 9.49 -7.99
C TRP A 217 -6.02 9.69 -6.76
N GLU A 218 -7.05 8.84 -6.60
CA GLU A 218 -8.05 8.98 -5.54
C GLU A 218 -7.85 7.95 -4.42
N THR A 219 -7.65 8.42 -3.20
CA THR A 219 -7.53 7.56 -2.01
C THR A 219 -8.62 7.83 -0.96
N GLN A 220 -9.54 8.76 -1.23
CA GLN A 220 -10.61 9.07 -0.27
C GLN A 220 -11.72 8.02 -0.30
N ARG A 221 -12.30 7.74 0.85
CA ARG A 221 -13.43 6.79 0.96
C ARG A 221 -14.71 7.32 0.33
N GLU A 222 -14.87 8.62 0.28
CA GLU A 222 -15.97 9.33 -0.36
C GLU A 222 -15.39 10.24 -1.44
N PRO A 223 -15.17 9.71 -2.65
CA PRO A 223 -14.58 10.48 -3.73
C PRO A 223 -15.57 11.50 -4.27
N ASP A 224 -15.09 12.71 -4.54
CA ASP A 224 -15.81 13.76 -5.25
C ASP A 224 -15.47 13.64 -6.76
N LEU A 225 -16.30 12.87 -7.48
CA LEU A 225 -16.04 12.57 -8.89
C LEU A 225 -16.38 13.75 -9.80
N ASP A 226 -17.29 14.66 -9.42
CA ASP A 226 -17.55 15.89 -10.14
C ASP A 226 -16.29 16.75 -10.19
N ARG A 227 -15.70 17.01 -9.04
CA ARG A 227 -14.44 17.77 -8.95
C ARG A 227 -13.29 17.07 -9.66
N ALA A 228 -13.17 15.74 -9.50
CA ALA A 228 -12.10 14.99 -10.15
C ALA A 228 -12.16 15.12 -11.66
N VAL A 229 -13.32 14.88 -12.27
CA VAL A 229 -13.53 15.00 -13.73
C VAL A 229 -13.39 16.43 -14.20
N ASP A 230 -13.89 17.40 -13.44
CA ASP A 230 -13.78 18.84 -13.77
C ASP A 230 -12.30 19.29 -13.87
N LEU A 231 -11.44 18.76 -13.00
CA LEU A 231 -10.02 19.11 -12.95
C LEU A 231 -9.12 18.23 -13.84
N LEU A 232 -9.62 17.14 -14.40
CA LEU A 232 -8.86 16.35 -15.37
C LEU A 232 -8.62 17.14 -16.67
N ALA A 233 -7.43 16.96 -17.23
CA ALA A 233 -7.11 17.38 -18.59
C ALA A 233 -7.90 16.55 -19.63
N PRO A 234 -8.05 17.00 -20.88
CA PRO A 234 -8.52 16.16 -21.97
C PRO A 234 -7.69 14.88 -22.09
N GLY A 235 -8.35 13.72 -22.17
CA GLY A 235 -7.70 12.40 -22.18
C GLY A 235 -7.18 11.94 -20.80
N GLY A 236 -7.47 12.66 -19.73
CA GLY A 236 -7.00 12.38 -18.37
C GLY A 236 -7.51 11.05 -17.81
N ARG A 237 -6.82 10.54 -16.79
CA ARG A 237 -7.10 9.26 -16.15
C ARG A 237 -7.43 9.47 -14.68
N LEU A 238 -8.57 8.92 -14.25
CA LEU A 238 -9.00 8.86 -12.86
C LEU A 238 -8.71 7.47 -12.29
N VAL A 239 -7.75 7.36 -11.37
CA VAL A 239 -7.41 6.09 -10.69
C VAL A 239 -8.20 6.01 -9.38
N LEU A 240 -9.12 5.05 -9.29
CA LEU A 240 -9.94 4.80 -8.10
C LEU A 240 -9.46 3.55 -7.39
N MET A 241 -9.11 3.68 -6.10
CA MET A 241 -8.65 2.56 -5.30
C MET A 241 -9.12 2.60 -3.83
N ALA A 242 -10.02 3.49 -3.52
CA ALA A 242 -10.66 3.60 -2.21
C ALA A 242 -12.17 3.81 -2.38
N GLY A 243 -12.91 3.84 -1.27
CA GLY A 243 -14.35 4.08 -1.31
C GLY A 243 -15.15 2.85 -1.72
N ARG A 244 -14.79 1.66 -1.23
CA ARG A 244 -15.42 0.37 -1.58
C ARG A 244 -16.96 0.40 -1.54
N ASP A 245 -17.53 1.09 -0.56
CA ASP A 245 -18.97 1.14 -0.33
C ASP A 245 -19.58 2.45 -0.88
N ALA A 246 -18.76 3.35 -1.42
CA ALA A 246 -19.23 4.63 -1.94
C ALA A 246 -20.07 4.48 -3.23
N ARG A 247 -21.04 5.35 -3.39
CA ARG A 247 -21.89 5.45 -4.58
C ARG A 247 -22.03 6.93 -5.00
N PRO A 248 -20.90 7.57 -5.37
CA PRO A 248 -20.91 8.98 -5.72
C PRO A 248 -21.66 9.24 -7.06
N ALA A 249 -22.18 10.45 -7.23
CA ALA A 249 -22.62 10.91 -8.53
C ALA A 249 -21.45 10.94 -9.52
N PHE A 250 -21.73 10.71 -10.81
CA PHE A 250 -20.71 10.69 -11.85
C PHE A 250 -21.09 11.64 -13.00
N PRO A 251 -20.24 12.63 -13.35
CA PRO A 251 -20.52 13.64 -14.36
C PRO A 251 -20.27 13.09 -15.78
N VAL A 252 -21.21 12.30 -16.30
CA VAL A 252 -21.09 11.56 -17.56
C VAL A 252 -20.74 12.47 -18.73
N GLY A 253 -21.44 13.60 -18.90
CA GLY A 253 -21.23 14.52 -20.01
C GLY A 253 -19.81 15.09 -20.06
N PRO A 254 -19.34 15.81 -19.03
CA PRO A 254 -17.97 16.31 -18.95
C PRO A 254 -16.91 15.23 -19.12
N PHE A 255 -17.16 14.01 -18.60
CA PHE A 255 -16.24 12.90 -18.69
C PHE A 255 -16.01 12.43 -20.13
N TYR A 256 -17.09 12.13 -20.89
CA TYR A 256 -16.91 11.65 -22.27
C TYR A 256 -16.46 12.75 -23.24
N VAL A 257 -16.89 13.98 -23.01
CA VAL A 257 -16.45 15.12 -23.85
C VAL A 257 -14.95 15.34 -23.78
N LYS A 258 -14.36 15.16 -22.58
CA LYS A 258 -12.89 15.23 -22.40
C LYS A 258 -12.16 13.96 -22.86
N GLY A 259 -12.87 12.89 -23.23
CA GLY A 259 -12.24 11.60 -23.57
C GLY A 259 -11.49 10.94 -22.40
N CYS A 260 -11.91 11.21 -21.17
CA CYS A 260 -11.25 10.69 -19.97
C CYS A 260 -11.44 9.16 -19.80
N ARG A 261 -10.61 8.57 -18.96
CA ARG A 261 -10.70 7.15 -18.58
C ARG A 261 -10.80 7.01 -17.05
N VAL A 262 -11.58 6.02 -16.57
CA VAL A 262 -11.57 5.57 -15.17
C VAL A 262 -10.82 4.26 -15.09
N VAL A 263 -9.92 4.16 -14.12
CA VAL A 263 -9.07 3.02 -13.87
C VAL A 263 -9.31 2.53 -12.46
N GLY A 264 -9.67 1.26 -12.32
CA GLY A 264 -9.81 0.57 -11.03
C GLY A 264 -9.04 -0.75 -11.05
N PHE A 265 -8.31 -1.04 -9.98
CA PHE A 265 -7.59 -2.30 -9.82
C PHE A 265 -7.44 -2.65 -8.34
N ALA A 266 -7.14 -3.90 -8.07
CA ALA A 266 -6.77 -4.37 -6.74
C ALA A 266 -5.42 -5.08 -6.82
N MET A 267 -4.41 -4.58 -6.10
CA MET A 267 -3.04 -5.10 -6.13
C MET A 267 -3.00 -6.61 -5.90
N PHE A 268 -3.77 -7.12 -4.94
CA PHE A 268 -3.79 -8.54 -4.59
C PHE A 268 -4.36 -9.47 -5.68
N LYS A 269 -4.96 -8.93 -6.74
CA LYS A 269 -5.42 -9.65 -7.93
C LYS A 269 -4.44 -9.57 -9.10
N ALA A 270 -3.42 -8.73 -9.01
CA ALA A 270 -2.36 -8.70 -10.01
C ALA A 270 -1.54 -10.00 -9.95
N SER A 271 -1.00 -10.43 -11.07
CA SER A 271 -0.15 -11.63 -11.13
C SER A 271 1.09 -11.47 -10.26
N SER A 272 1.63 -12.57 -9.77
CA SER A 272 2.90 -12.60 -9.04
C SER A 272 4.02 -11.99 -9.86
N GLN A 273 4.07 -12.28 -11.17
CA GLN A 273 5.05 -11.70 -12.09
C GLN A 273 4.98 -10.16 -12.13
N ALA A 274 3.77 -9.57 -12.20
CA ALA A 274 3.60 -8.13 -12.19
C ALA A 274 4.01 -7.51 -10.85
N GLN A 275 3.68 -8.17 -9.74
CA GLN A 275 4.08 -7.73 -8.41
C GLN A 275 5.58 -7.86 -8.20
N TYR A 276 6.20 -8.93 -8.69
CA TYR A 276 7.65 -9.13 -8.65
C TYR A 276 8.40 -8.05 -9.44
N ALA A 277 7.96 -7.75 -10.67
CA ALA A 277 8.55 -6.68 -11.47
C ALA A 277 8.44 -5.31 -10.79
N ALA A 278 7.28 -5.00 -10.22
CA ALA A 278 7.11 -3.80 -9.41
C ALA A 278 8.06 -3.80 -8.19
N GLY A 279 8.20 -4.94 -7.53
CA GLY A 279 9.09 -5.13 -6.38
C GLY A 279 10.55 -4.87 -6.72
N LEU A 280 11.04 -5.34 -7.87
CA LEU A 280 12.41 -5.08 -8.33
C LEU A 280 12.68 -3.58 -8.56
N ASP A 281 11.73 -2.87 -9.15
CA ASP A 281 11.85 -1.42 -9.32
C ASP A 281 11.88 -0.70 -7.99
N LEU A 282 10.99 -1.07 -7.06
CA LEU A 282 10.96 -0.51 -5.70
C LEU A 282 12.28 -0.78 -4.96
N ALA A 283 12.78 -2.02 -5.02
CA ALA A 283 14.06 -2.41 -4.42
C ALA A 283 15.20 -1.52 -4.93
N ARG A 284 15.29 -1.34 -6.25
CA ARG A 284 16.29 -0.47 -6.88
C ARG A 284 16.17 0.99 -6.42
N TRP A 285 14.96 1.53 -6.32
CA TRP A 285 14.74 2.92 -5.90
C TRP A 285 14.99 3.14 -4.41
N LEU A 286 14.66 2.14 -3.57
CA LEU A 286 14.99 2.16 -2.14
C LEU A 286 16.51 2.15 -1.93
N ALA A 287 17.22 1.23 -2.59
CA ALA A 287 18.68 1.14 -2.52
C ALA A 287 19.39 2.43 -2.99
N ALA A 288 18.84 3.07 -4.03
CA ALA A 288 19.35 4.35 -4.54
C ALA A 288 18.93 5.57 -3.70
N GLY A 289 18.17 5.40 -2.61
CA GLY A 289 17.66 6.50 -1.78
C GLY A 289 16.63 7.40 -2.50
N ARG A 290 16.11 6.97 -3.65
CA ARG A 290 15.11 7.71 -4.44
C ARG A 290 13.68 7.49 -3.96
N LEU A 291 13.45 6.43 -3.20
CA LEU A 291 12.18 6.08 -2.58
C LEU A 291 12.37 5.93 -1.07
N ARG A 292 11.45 6.46 -0.28
CA ARG A 292 11.43 6.32 1.18
C ARG A 292 10.07 5.78 1.59
N ALA A 293 10.06 4.89 2.59
CA ALA A 293 8.84 4.40 3.21
C ALA A 293 8.69 5.07 4.59
N PRO A 294 7.84 6.09 4.74
CA PRO A 294 7.63 6.73 6.04
C PRO A 294 7.07 5.71 7.05
N ILE A 295 7.71 5.62 8.21
CA ILE A 295 7.30 4.78 9.33
C ILE A 295 6.84 5.70 10.45
N ASP A 296 5.61 5.50 10.94
CA ASP A 296 5.04 6.25 12.04
C ASP A 296 5.52 5.69 13.38
N ARG A 297 5.45 4.38 13.54
CA ARG A 297 5.86 3.67 14.76
C ARG A 297 6.22 2.22 14.48
N VAL A 298 6.99 1.66 15.41
CA VAL A 298 7.34 0.25 15.45
C VAL A 298 6.79 -0.34 16.74
N LEU A 299 6.12 -1.46 16.67
CA LEU A 299 5.44 -2.12 17.79
C LEU A 299 5.82 -3.59 17.83
N PRO A 300 5.84 -4.22 19.00
CA PRO A 300 6.03 -5.67 19.11
C PRO A 300 4.80 -6.44 18.63
N LEU A 301 4.96 -7.74 18.40
CA LEU A 301 3.90 -8.63 17.91
C LEU A 301 2.65 -8.62 18.82
N GLU A 302 2.83 -8.54 20.13
CA GLU A 302 1.77 -8.49 21.14
C GLU A 302 0.85 -7.26 20.98
N ALA A 303 1.36 -6.19 20.37
CA ALA A 303 0.60 -4.96 20.14
C ALA A 303 -0.20 -4.96 18.83
N THR A 304 -0.30 -6.11 18.12
CA THR A 304 -0.99 -6.19 16.81
C THR A 304 -2.45 -5.74 16.89
N ALA A 305 -3.18 -6.10 17.93
CA ALA A 305 -4.57 -5.65 18.11
C ALA A 305 -4.66 -4.11 18.19
N ALA A 306 -3.78 -3.49 18.98
CA ALA A 306 -3.69 -2.03 19.10
C ALA A 306 -3.26 -1.37 17.78
N ALA A 307 -2.36 -2.00 17.03
CA ALA A 307 -1.94 -1.54 15.72
C ALA A 307 -3.10 -1.54 14.71
N HIS A 308 -3.91 -2.61 14.68
CA HIS A 308 -5.13 -2.68 13.87
C HIS A 308 -6.16 -1.62 14.27
N ALA A 309 -6.37 -1.39 15.57
CA ALA A 309 -7.26 -0.34 16.07
C ALA A 309 -6.79 1.05 15.60
N ALA A 310 -5.49 1.35 15.74
CA ALA A 310 -4.91 2.61 15.29
C ALA A 310 -5.04 2.79 13.75
N GLN A 311 -4.87 1.71 12.99
CA GLN A 311 -5.08 1.74 11.54
C GLN A 311 -6.55 2.02 11.18
N GLU A 312 -7.51 1.43 11.90
CA GLU A 312 -8.95 1.70 11.71
C GLU A 312 -9.31 3.14 12.10
N ASP A 313 -8.78 3.65 13.20
CA ASP A 313 -8.99 5.04 13.61
C ASP A 313 -8.55 6.01 12.51
N ALA A 314 -7.39 5.77 11.92
CA ALA A 314 -6.87 6.62 10.87
C ALA A 314 -7.65 6.51 9.55
N THR A 315 -8.07 5.29 9.14
CA THR A 315 -8.62 5.05 7.80
C THR A 315 -10.14 4.98 7.77
N ILE A 316 -10.78 4.46 8.83
CA ILE A 316 -12.23 4.26 8.88
C ILE A 316 -12.89 5.41 9.63
N ARG A 317 -12.43 5.69 10.86
CA ARG A 317 -13.04 6.71 11.73
C ARG A 317 -12.56 8.13 11.41
N ARG A 318 -11.50 8.28 10.59
CA ARG A 318 -10.84 9.56 10.29
C ARG A 318 -10.35 10.28 11.55
N GLN A 319 -10.04 9.50 12.56
CA GLN A 319 -9.47 9.93 13.84
C GLN A 319 -8.03 9.42 13.91
N GLY A 320 -7.17 10.15 14.57
CA GLY A 320 -5.77 9.76 14.67
C GLY A 320 -4.85 10.38 13.63
N GLY A 321 -3.58 10.41 13.97
CA GLY A 321 -2.54 11.20 13.31
C GLY A 321 -1.48 10.40 12.59
N LEU A 322 -1.76 9.19 12.04
CA LEU A 322 -0.74 8.42 11.35
C LEU A 322 -0.05 9.24 10.25
N THR A 323 1.27 9.28 10.29
CA THR A 323 2.15 9.97 9.33
C THR A 323 3.10 9.00 8.63
N GLY A 324 2.72 7.76 8.50
CA GLY A 324 3.51 6.68 7.92
C GLY A 324 2.90 5.33 8.22
N LYS A 325 3.69 4.27 8.04
CA LYS A 325 3.29 2.89 8.28
C LYS A 325 3.49 2.51 9.75
N ILE A 326 2.60 1.67 10.28
CA ILE A 326 2.83 0.96 11.54
C ILE A 326 3.57 -0.32 11.19
N ILE A 327 4.71 -0.55 11.83
CA ILE A 327 5.52 -1.75 11.68
C ILE A 327 5.31 -2.63 12.91
N ILE A 328 5.18 -3.93 12.68
CA ILE A 328 5.20 -4.97 13.71
C ILE A 328 6.52 -5.72 13.58
N GLU A 329 7.21 -5.89 14.69
CA GLU A 329 8.39 -6.77 14.81
C GLU A 329 8.04 -7.96 15.68
N PRO A 330 8.06 -9.16 15.09
CA PRO A 330 7.83 -10.41 15.82
C PRO A 330 8.91 -10.74 16.83
#